data_4b3408fd6cbdb6cdfcd2860907d5ba5d
#
_entry.id   4b3408fd6cbdb6cdfcd2860907d5ba5d
#
_cell.length_a   1.000
_cell.length_b   1.000
_cell.length_c   1.000
_cell.angle_alpha   90.00
_cell.angle_beta   90.00
_cell.angle_gamma   90.00
#
_symmetry.space_group_name_H-M   'P 1'
#
loop_
_entity.id
_entity.type
_entity.pdbx_description
1 polymer ?
#
loop_
_entity_poly.entity_id
_entity_poly.type
_entity_poly.pdbx_seq_one_letter_code
_entity_poly.pdbx_strand_id
1 'polypeptide(L)'
;MSDRWICLDVGETLIDETRIWSIWADELRVPRLTFLAALGAVIERGGEHRDVFPMFDADDWQLRMPAVEAAYGGFGVEDLYADALRAIEALRAEGYRVAIVANQPGSRRDELGALGIQADVMAMSEWMGFAKPDPAFFARALELMGSPPPSDVAYVGDRIDNDVLPAMAAGMRAVWIRRGPWGVIQRLPPDASPALTVASLDELVERIGEVWISAPPA
;
A
#
# COMPACT_ATOMS: atom_id res chain seq x y z
N MET A 1 27.36 -4.30 6.26
CA MET A 1 25.93 -4.64 6.11
C MET A 1 25.39 -3.73 5.03
N SER A 2 24.68 -4.24 4.06
CA SER A 2 24.07 -3.41 3.00
C SER A 2 22.97 -2.58 3.65
N ASP A 3 22.97 -1.24 3.50
CA ASP A 3 21.91 -0.37 3.99
C ASP A 3 20.64 -0.47 3.10
N ARG A 4 20.21 -1.70 2.82
CA ARG A 4 19.05 -1.98 1.99
C ARG A 4 17.76 -1.70 2.76
N TRP A 5 16.81 -1.13 2.05
CA TRP A 5 15.52 -0.75 2.58
C TRP A 5 14.39 -1.60 2.01
N ILE A 6 13.44 -1.92 2.88
CA ILE A 6 12.12 -2.44 2.49
C ILE A 6 11.12 -1.34 2.81
N CYS A 7 10.56 -0.73 1.77
CA CYS A 7 9.54 0.30 1.87
C CYS A 7 8.17 -0.33 1.60
N LEU A 8 7.30 -0.32 2.59
CA LEU A 8 5.99 -0.96 2.54
C LEU A 8 4.89 0.09 2.34
N ASP A 9 3.93 -0.18 1.49
CA ASP A 9 2.62 0.48 1.49
C ASP A 9 1.79 0.03 2.70
N VAL A 10 0.61 0.62 2.89
CA VAL A 10 -0.28 0.36 4.03
C VAL A 10 -1.53 -0.39 3.59
N GLY A 11 -2.40 0.24 2.77
CA GLY A 11 -3.65 -0.38 2.33
C GLY A 11 -3.38 -1.64 1.53
N GLU A 12 -4.10 -2.72 1.80
CA GLU A 12 -3.95 -4.02 1.14
C GLU A 12 -2.51 -4.58 1.11
N THR A 13 -1.60 -3.93 1.88
CA THR A 13 -0.23 -4.40 2.12
C THR A 13 0.00 -4.78 3.59
N LEU A 14 -0.32 -3.90 4.52
CA LEU A 14 -0.28 -4.15 5.98
C LEU A 14 -1.69 -4.27 6.57
N ILE A 15 -2.63 -3.54 6.00
CA ILE A 15 -4.01 -3.35 6.46
C ILE A 15 -4.97 -3.92 5.42
N ASP A 16 -5.87 -4.79 5.86
CA ASP A 16 -7.06 -5.23 5.12
C ASP A 16 -8.12 -4.12 5.19
N GLU A 17 -8.44 -3.52 4.06
CA GLU A 17 -9.37 -2.40 3.99
C GLU A 17 -10.86 -2.84 3.95
N THR A 18 -11.16 -4.13 4.13
CA THR A 18 -12.55 -4.64 4.08
C THR A 18 -13.47 -3.90 5.04
N ARG A 19 -12.99 -3.54 6.24
CA ARG A 19 -13.81 -2.88 7.26
C ARG A 19 -14.17 -1.45 6.85
N ILE A 20 -13.23 -0.66 6.36
CA ILE A 20 -13.51 0.72 5.93
C ILE A 20 -14.48 0.74 4.72
N TRP A 21 -14.29 -0.16 3.75
CA TRP A 21 -15.19 -0.27 2.61
C TRP A 21 -16.59 -0.77 2.99
N SER A 22 -16.68 -1.64 4.02
CA SER A 22 -17.96 -2.07 4.58
C SER A 22 -18.70 -0.93 5.27
N ILE A 23 -17.98 -0.05 5.98
CA ILE A 23 -18.56 1.15 6.61
C ILE A 23 -19.06 2.13 5.55
N TRP A 24 -18.34 2.31 4.45
CA TRP A 24 -18.84 3.09 3.32
C TRP A 24 -20.15 2.54 2.74
N ALA A 25 -20.24 1.22 2.56
CA ALA A 25 -21.47 0.59 2.10
C ALA A 25 -22.64 0.85 3.07
N ASP A 26 -22.39 0.72 4.37
CA ASP A 26 -23.40 0.97 5.41
C ASP A 26 -23.85 2.43 5.43
N GLU A 27 -22.92 3.39 5.33
CA GLU A 27 -23.21 4.84 5.27
C GLU A 27 -24.09 5.18 4.05
N LEU A 28 -23.80 4.55 2.92
CA LEU A 28 -24.58 4.71 1.69
C LEU A 28 -25.87 3.87 1.68
N ARG A 29 -26.10 3.04 2.69
CA ARG A 29 -27.22 2.10 2.78
C ARG A 29 -27.29 1.13 1.59
N VAL A 30 -26.13 0.74 1.09
CA VAL A 30 -25.96 -0.23 0.02
C VAL A 30 -25.56 -1.58 0.65
N PRO A 31 -26.11 -2.73 0.20
CA PRO A 31 -25.59 -4.02 0.66
C PRO A 31 -24.09 -4.13 0.42
N ARG A 32 -23.34 -4.55 1.45
CA ARG A 32 -21.86 -4.60 1.40
C ARG A 32 -21.33 -5.37 0.19
N LEU A 33 -21.92 -6.55 -0.10
CA LEU A 33 -21.55 -7.34 -1.28
C LEU A 33 -21.74 -6.54 -2.59
N THR A 34 -22.83 -5.78 -2.71
CA THR A 34 -23.11 -4.96 -3.90
C THR A 34 -22.06 -3.85 -4.05
N PHE A 35 -21.75 -3.17 -2.95
CA PHE A 35 -20.73 -2.10 -2.95
C PHE A 35 -19.34 -2.63 -3.31
N LEU A 36 -18.91 -3.72 -2.67
CA LEU A 36 -17.60 -4.33 -2.93
C LEU A 36 -17.49 -4.87 -4.37
N ALA A 37 -18.57 -5.45 -4.90
CA ALA A 37 -18.60 -5.88 -6.29
C ALA A 37 -18.50 -4.69 -7.26
N ALA A 38 -19.15 -3.56 -6.96
CA ALA A 38 -19.05 -2.33 -7.74
C ALA A 38 -17.61 -1.76 -7.69
N LEU A 39 -16.98 -1.75 -6.51
CA LEU A 39 -15.58 -1.37 -6.36
C LEU A 39 -14.67 -2.24 -7.23
N GLY A 40 -14.84 -3.56 -7.19
CA GLY A 40 -14.10 -4.47 -8.06
C GLY A 40 -14.30 -4.18 -9.55
N ALA A 41 -15.53 -3.82 -9.96
CA ALA A 41 -15.81 -3.45 -11.35
C ALA A 41 -15.17 -2.11 -11.77
N VAL A 42 -15.01 -1.17 -10.84
CA VAL A 42 -14.26 0.09 -11.06
C VAL A 42 -12.78 -0.23 -11.28
N ILE A 43 -12.20 -1.06 -10.43
CA ILE A 43 -10.79 -1.47 -10.52
C ILE A 43 -10.49 -2.18 -11.84
N GLU A 44 -11.34 -3.11 -12.28
CA GLU A 44 -11.17 -3.84 -13.55
C GLU A 44 -11.18 -2.89 -14.77
N ARG A 45 -11.87 -1.75 -14.66
CA ARG A 45 -11.91 -0.73 -15.72
C ARG A 45 -10.76 0.28 -15.63
N GLY A 46 -9.85 0.11 -14.67
CA GLY A 46 -8.72 1.04 -14.43
C GLY A 46 -9.14 2.34 -13.74
N GLY A 47 -10.29 2.35 -13.06
CA GLY A 47 -10.77 3.50 -12.31
C GLY A 47 -10.14 3.62 -10.92
N GLU A 48 -10.28 4.80 -10.31
CA GLU A 48 -9.90 5.06 -8.93
C GLU A 48 -10.99 4.59 -7.97
N HIS A 49 -10.62 4.23 -6.74
CA HIS A 49 -11.59 3.77 -5.73
C HIS A 49 -12.77 4.73 -5.54
N ARG A 50 -12.56 6.04 -5.66
CA ARG A 50 -13.60 7.07 -5.53
C ARG A 50 -14.64 7.04 -6.65
N ASP A 51 -14.32 6.41 -7.77
CA ASP A 51 -15.25 6.30 -8.90
C ASP A 51 -16.39 5.29 -8.62
N VAL A 52 -16.33 4.58 -7.50
CA VAL A 52 -17.43 3.73 -7.04
C VAL A 52 -18.62 4.55 -6.52
N PHE A 53 -18.38 5.72 -5.94
CA PHE A 53 -19.42 6.52 -5.28
C PHE A 53 -20.52 7.03 -6.23
N PRO A 54 -20.20 7.58 -7.43
CA PRO A 54 -21.22 7.96 -8.41
C PRO A 54 -22.13 6.80 -8.85
N MET A 55 -21.70 5.55 -8.75
CA MET A 55 -22.57 4.40 -9.06
C MET A 55 -23.75 4.25 -8.08
N PHE A 56 -23.71 4.96 -6.96
CA PHE A 56 -24.71 4.96 -5.90
C PHE A 56 -25.26 6.36 -5.62
N ASP A 57 -25.23 7.25 -6.60
CA ASP A 57 -25.69 8.66 -6.50
C ASP A 57 -25.03 9.42 -5.32
N ALA A 58 -23.77 9.11 -5.01
CA ALA A 58 -23.03 9.68 -3.88
C ALA A 58 -21.86 10.55 -4.36
N ASP A 59 -22.12 11.46 -5.30
CA ASP A 59 -21.13 12.44 -5.78
C ASP A 59 -20.61 13.37 -4.66
N ASP A 60 -21.38 13.47 -3.57
CA ASP A 60 -21.06 14.24 -2.36
C ASP A 60 -20.32 13.42 -1.29
N TRP A 61 -19.69 12.30 -1.65
CA TRP A 61 -19.04 11.37 -0.71
C TRP A 61 -18.05 12.05 0.25
N GLN A 62 -17.39 13.14 -0.17
CA GLN A 62 -16.47 13.89 0.69
C GLN A 62 -17.18 14.48 1.92
N LEU A 63 -18.46 14.84 1.81
CA LEU A 63 -19.25 15.36 2.93
C LEU A 63 -19.60 14.26 3.94
N ARG A 64 -19.56 13.00 3.54
CA ARG A 64 -19.82 11.82 4.39
C ARG A 64 -18.54 11.28 5.05
N MET A 65 -17.37 11.64 4.55
CA MET A 65 -16.10 11.15 5.07
C MET A 65 -15.94 11.32 6.59
N PRO A 66 -16.30 12.46 7.21
CA PRO A 66 -16.18 12.59 8.68
C PRO A 66 -17.02 11.57 9.46
N ALA A 67 -18.20 11.21 8.96
CA ALA A 67 -19.06 10.20 9.60
C ALA A 67 -18.45 8.79 9.44
N VAL A 68 -17.94 8.48 8.27
CA VAL A 68 -17.25 7.21 7.99
C VAL A 68 -15.98 7.08 8.84
N GLU A 69 -15.15 8.10 8.91
CA GLU A 69 -13.94 8.10 9.75
C GLU A 69 -14.28 7.94 11.24
N ALA A 70 -15.33 8.62 11.71
CA ALA A 70 -15.80 8.46 13.09
C ALA A 70 -16.31 7.04 13.38
N ALA A 71 -17.01 6.41 12.42
CA ALA A 71 -17.48 5.03 12.54
C ALA A 71 -16.32 4.02 12.42
N TYR A 72 -15.32 4.34 11.61
CA TYR A 72 -14.12 3.52 11.45
C TYR A 72 -13.28 3.52 12.73
N GLY A 73 -13.08 4.68 13.36
CA GLY A 73 -12.31 4.82 14.60
C GLY A 73 -10.81 4.59 14.45
N GLY A 74 -10.30 4.58 13.21
CA GLY A 74 -8.91 4.28 12.91
C GLY A 74 -8.62 2.79 12.68
N PHE A 75 -7.35 2.45 12.46
CA PHE A 75 -6.89 1.06 12.30
C PHE A 75 -7.02 0.27 13.60
N GLY A 76 -7.70 -0.87 13.55
CA GLY A 76 -7.79 -1.85 14.62
C GLY A 76 -6.87 -3.06 14.36
N VAL A 77 -6.66 -3.86 15.41
CA VAL A 77 -5.89 -5.11 15.28
C VAL A 77 -6.54 -6.08 14.29
N GLU A 78 -7.86 -6.00 14.14
CA GLU A 78 -8.65 -6.77 13.19
C GLU A 78 -8.41 -6.39 11.74
N ASP A 79 -7.84 -5.21 11.48
CA ASP A 79 -7.50 -4.75 10.14
C ASP A 79 -6.08 -5.20 9.73
N LEU A 80 -5.23 -5.59 10.67
CA LEU A 80 -3.90 -6.06 10.34
C LEU A 80 -3.95 -7.40 9.59
N TYR A 81 -3.28 -7.47 8.45
CA TYR A 81 -2.97 -8.77 7.88
C TYR A 81 -2.16 -9.60 8.88
N ALA A 82 -2.50 -10.88 9.01
CA ALA A 82 -1.94 -11.77 10.02
C ALA A 82 -0.41 -11.94 9.93
N ASP A 83 0.18 -11.63 8.77
CA ASP A 83 1.63 -11.69 8.50
C ASP A 83 2.36 -10.35 8.72
N ALA A 84 1.65 -9.22 8.89
CA ALA A 84 2.24 -7.89 8.86
C ALA A 84 3.32 -7.68 9.93
N LEU A 85 3.00 -7.90 11.20
CA LEU A 85 3.95 -7.67 12.31
C LEU A 85 5.16 -8.60 12.22
N ARG A 86 4.92 -9.92 12.09
CA ARG A 86 6.01 -10.90 12.08
C ARG A 86 6.94 -10.74 10.87
N ALA A 87 6.40 -10.34 9.71
CA ALA A 87 7.21 -10.09 8.52
C ALA A 87 8.13 -8.87 8.71
N ILE A 88 7.62 -7.77 9.27
CA ILE A 88 8.43 -6.59 9.60
C ILE A 88 9.53 -6.96 10.58
N GLU A 89 9.22 -7.71 11.64
CA GLU A 89 10.21 -8.17 12.61
C GLU A 89 11.29 -9.06 11.97
N ALA A 90 10.88 -9.99 11.10
CA ALA A 90 11.80 -10.88 10.40
C ALA A 90 12.73 -10.11 9.45
N LEU A 91 12.20 -9.18 8.66
CA LEU A 91 13.01 -8.33 7.77
C LEU A 91 14.04 -7.51 8.55
N ARG A 92 13.65 -6.94 9.68
CA ARG A 92 14.57 -6.20 10.56
C ARG A 92 15.63 -7.12 11.17
N ALA A 93 15.26 -8.34 11.57
CA ALA A 93 16.20 -9.34 12.10
C ALA A 93 17.24 -9.79 11.06
N GLU A 94 16.87 -9.79 9.77
CA GLU A 94 17.78 -10.04 8.65
C GLU A 94 18.68 -8.82 8.30
N GLY A 95 18.50 -7.70 9.00
CA GLY A 95 19.32 -6.50 8.86
C GLY A 95 18.84 -5.49 7.80
N TYR A 96 17.61 -5.64 7.29
CA TYR A 96 16.98 -4.62 6.45
C TYR A 96 16.48 -3.46 7.31
N ARG A 97 16.58 -2.25 6.76
CA ARG A 97 15.86 -1.09 7.29
C ARG A 97 14.45 -1.09 6.73
N VAL A 98 13.47 -0.72 7.56
CA VAL A 98 12.06 -0.74 7.16
C VAL A 98 11.52 0.68 7.11
N ALA A 99 10.92 1.04 5.99
CA ALA A 99 10.12 2.24 5.81
C ALA A 99 8.66 1.87 5.55
N ILE A 100 7.72 2.70 6.02
CA ILE A 100 6.29 2.62 5.68
C ILE A 100 5.92 3.97 5.10
N VAL A 101 5.57 3.99 3.80
CA VAL A 101 5.26 5.23 3.10
C VAL A 101 4.03 5.00 2.20
N ALA A 102 2.93 5.70 2.50
CA ALA A 102 1.62 5.37 1.92
C ALA A 102 0.76 6.59 1.62
N ASN A 103 -0.22 6.41 0.72
CA ASN A 103 -1.29 7.38 0.48
C ASN A 103 -2.33 7.31 1.61
N GLN A 104 -2.05 7.98 2.73
CA GLN A 104 -2.88 7.92 3.92
C GLN A 104 -2.94 9.29 4.62
N PRO A 105 -3.99 9.54 5.44
CA PRO A 105 -4.01 10.64 6.41
C PRO A 105 -2.85 10.54 7.41
N GLY A 106 -2.41 11.69 7.92
CA GLY A 106 -1.29 11.77 8.86
C GLY A 106 -1.50 10.99 10.17
N SER A 107 -2.75 10.91 10.65
CA SER A 107 -3.12 10.16 11.87
C SER A 107 -2.78 8.67 11.80
N ARG A 108 -2.79 8.07 10.61
CA ARG A 108 -2.52 6.64 10.41
C ARG A 108 -1.13 6.20 10.89
N ARG A 109 -0.18 7.15 10.95
CA ARG A 109 1.14 6.90 11.52
C ARG A 109 1.06 6.47 13.00
N ASP A 110 0.32 7.24 13.80
CA ASP A 110 0.19 6.96 15.23
C ASP A 110 -0.66 5.71 15.48
N GLU A 111 -1.66 5.47 14.64
CA GLU A 111 -2.49 4.27 14.68
C GLU A 111 -1.68 3.00 14.38
N LEU A 112 -0.84 2.99 13.35
CA LEU A 112 0.08 1.88 13.06
C LEU A 112 1.06 1.65 14.21
N GLY A 113 1.59 2.73 14.80
CA GLY A 113 2.45 2.65 15.99
C GLY A 113 1.74 2.01 17.18
N ALA A 114 0.47 2.36 17.42
CA ALA A 114 -0.34 1.79 18.49
C ALA A 114 -0.63 0.29 18.28
N LEU A 115 -0.65 -0.18 17.03
CA LEU A 115 -0.77 -1.59 16.68
C LEU A 115 0.55 -2.37 16.81
N GLY A 116 1.64 -1.72 17.25
CA GLY A 116 2.94 -2.35 17.46
C GLY A 116 3.86 -2.35 16.22
N ILE A 117 3.44 -1.72 15.12
CA ILE A 117 4.28 -1.62 13.93
C ILE A 117 5.46 -0.67 14.19
N GLN A 118 6.67 -1.17 13.98
CA GLN A 118 7.91 -0.42 14.13
C GLN A 118 8.65 -0.31 12.80
N ALA A 119 8.95 0.92 12.39
CA ALA A 119 9.70 1.21 11.17
C ALA A 119 10.75 2.30 11.43
N ASP A 120 11.83 2.31 10.65
CA ASP A 120 12.88 3.34 10.72
C ASP A 120 12.38 4.68 10.16
N VAL A 121 11.46 4.61 9.19
CA VAL A 121 10.75 5.75 8.61
C VAL A 121 9.28 5.39 8.49
N MET A 122 8.40 6.31 8.89
CA MET A 122 6.96 6.18 8.70
C MET A 122 6.39 7.53 8.29
N ALA A 123 5.87 7.61 7.05
CA ALA A 123 5.40 8.85 6.45
C ALA A 123 4.13 8.64 5.62
N MET A 124 3.17 9.53 5.78
CA MET A 124 1.90 9.51 5.08
C MET A 124 1.83 10.66 4.07
N SER A 125 1.16 10.44 2.96
CA SER A 125 1.07 11.41 1.85
C SER A 125 0.54 12.78 2.28
N GLU A 126 -0.44 12.81 3.19
CA GLU A 126 -0.97 14.08 3.70
C GLU A 126 0.12 14.93 4.35
N TRP A 127 0.99 14.32 5.16
CA TRP A 127 2.12 15.03 5.78
C TRP A 127 3.23 15.36 4.79
N MET A 128 3.48 14.48 3.81
CA MET A 128 4.53 14.69 2.81
C MET A 128 4.17 15.78 1.78
N GLY A 129 2.88 16.03 1.57
CA GLY A 129 2.38 16.94 0.53
C GLY A 129 2.39 16.35 -0.89
N PHE A 130 2.74 15.10 -1.04
CA PHE A 130 2.76 14.35 -2.31
C PHE A 130 2.07 13.01 -2.12
N ALA A 131 1.40 12.53 -3.17
CA ALA A 131 0.69 11.25 -3.16
C ALA A 131 1.07 10.40 -4.39
N LYS A 132 1.10 9.09 -4.22
CA LYS A 132 1.24 8.16 -5.35
C LYS A 132 0.10 8.37 -6.36
N PRO A 133 0.33 8.27 -7.65
CA PRO A 133 1.57 7.84 -8.32
C PRO A 133 2.56 8.97 -8.67
N ASP A 134 2.44 10.17 -8.07
CA ASP A 134 3.34 11.30 -8.37
C ASP A 134 4.80 10.91 -8.13
N PRO A 135 5.72 11.09 -9.10
CA PRO A 135 7.15 10.86 -8.90
C PRO A 135 7.75 11.62 -7.70
N ALA A 136 7.20 12.78 -7.34
CA ALA A 136 7.63 13.55 -6.18
C ALA A 136 7.39 12.80 -4.85
N PHE A 137 6.38 11.93 -4.79
CA PHE A 137 6.16 11.06 -3.63
C PHE A 137 7.36 10.13 -3.41
N PHE A 138 7.82 9.44 -4.45
CA PHE A 138 8.94 8.49 -4.36
C PHE A 138 10.26 9.22 -4.10
N ALA A 139 10.48 10.37 -4.72
CA ALA A 139 11.64 11.21 -4.42
C ALA A 139 11.66 11.63 -2.94
N ARG A 140 10.52 12.06 -2.40
CA ARG A 140 10.39 12.42 -1.00
C ARG A 140 10.57 11.24 -0.05
N ALA A 141 10.07 10.07 -0.43
CA ALA A 141 10.29 8.83 0.33
C ALA A 141 11.79 8.50 0.43
N LEU A 142 12.52 8.59 -0.69
CA LEU A 142 13.98 8.39 -0.70
C LEU A 142 14.69 9.40 0.20
N GLU A 143 14.35 10.69 0.15
CA GLU A 143 14.92 11.70 1.04
C GLU A 143 14.72 11.35 2.52
N LEU A 144 13.53 10.93 2.90
CA LEU A 144 13.20 10.54 4.29
C LEU A 144 13.99 9.31 4.75
N MET A 145 14.32 8.40 3.83
CA MET A 145 15.18 7.25 4.08
C MET A 145 16.69 7.60 4.14
N GLY A 146 17.06 8.87 3.95
CA GLY A 146 18.46 9.31 3.95
C GLY A 146 19.11 9.24 2.57
N SER A 147 18.32 9.28 1.52
CA SER A 147 18.75 9.29 0.10
C SER A 147 19.61 8.08 -0.29
N PRO A 148 19.18 6.84 0.03
CA PRO A 148 19.87 5.66 -0.49
C PRO A 148 19.78 5.61 -2.02
N PRO A 149 20.67 4.88 -2.70
CA PRO A 149 20.46 4.56 -4.11
C PRO A 149 19.09 3.91 -4.30
N PRO A 150 18.26 4.34 -5.27
CA PRO A 150 16.93 3.75 -5.47
C PRO A 150 16.98 2.23 -5.66
N SER A 151 18.03 1.70 -6.29
CA SER A 151 18.28 0.26 -6.47
C SER A 151 18.48 -0.51 -5.15
N ASP A 152 18.75 0.17 -4.05
CA ASP A 152 18.89 -0.42 -2.71
C ASP A 152 17.59 -0.33 -1.89
N VAL A 153 16.49 0.11 -2.52
CA VAL A 153 15.16 0.18 -1.93
C VAL A 153 14.21 -0.78 -2.65
N ALA A 154 13.64 -1.72 -1.91
CA ALA A 154 12.51 -2.52 -2.37
C ALA A 154 11.21 -1.82 -1.97
N TYR A 155 10.38 -1.42 -2.93
CA TYR A 155 9.05 -0.88 -2.67
C TYR A 155 8.00 -1.96 -2.84
N VAL A 156 7.22 -2.23 -1.80
CA VAL A 156 6.22 -3.30 -1.74
C VAL A 156 4.82 -2.69 -1.70
N GLY A 157 3.97 -3.03 -2.64
CA GLY A 157 2.57 -2.59 -2.67
C GLY A 157 1.72 -3.49 -3.56
N ASP A 158 0.41 -3.36 -3.42
CA ASP A 158 -0.57 -4.19 -4.12
C ASP A 158 -1.03 -3.60 -5.45
N ARG A 159 -0.93 -2.28 -5.62
CA ARG A 159 -1.42 -1.58 -6.80
C ARG A 159 -0.34 -1.44 -7.87
N ILE A 160 -0.64 -1.95 -9.06
CA ILE A 160 0.27 -1.83 -10.21
C ILE A 160 0.46 -0.36 -10.61
N ASP A 161 -0.63 0.40 -10.69
CA ASP A 161 -0.66 1.79 -11.14
C ASP A 161 -0.09 2.78 -10.11
N ASN A 162 -0.27 2.52 -8.82
CA ASN A 162 0.17 3.41 -7.74
C ASN A 162 1.52 3.04 -7.13
N ASP A 163 1.85 1.74 -7.10
CA ASP A 163 3.02 1.24 -6.39
C ASP A 163 4.08 0.71 -7.35
N VAL A 164 3.72 -0.32 -8.14
CA VAL A 164 4.69 -1.10 -8.89
C VAL A 164 5.35 -0.29 -10.01
N LEU A 165 4.53 0.24 -10.94
CA LEU A 165 5.05 0.98 -12.07
C LEU A 165 5.76 2.28 -11.66
N PRO A 166 5.21 3.09 -10.73
CA PRO A 166 5.89 4.30 -10.28
C PRO A 166 7.19 4.02 -9.51
N ALA A 167 7.24 2.97 -8.68
CA ALA A 167 8.47 2.58 -7.99
C ALA A 167 9.55 2.12 -8.99
N MET A 168 9.17 1.34 -10.02
CA MET A 168 10.09 0.99 -11.10
C MET A 168 10.60 2.23 -11.83
N ALA A 169 9.71 3.17 -12.16
CA ALA A 169 10.09 4.43 -12.80
C ALA A 169 11.02 5.30 -11.94
N ALA A 170 10.92 5.20 -10.62
CA ALA A 170 11.83 5.85 -9.67
C ALA A 170 13.18 5.11 -9.50
N GLY A 171 13.41 4.00 -10.21
CA GLY A 171 14.60 3.18 -10.13
C GLY A 171 14.66 2.26 -8.90
N MET A 172 13.56 2.15 -8.15
CA MET A 172 13.45 1.23 -7.03
C MET A 172 13.18 -0.21 -7.51
N ARG A 173 13.38 -1.17 -6.65
CA ARG A 173 13.02 -2.57 -6.88
C ARG A 173 11.58 -2.79 -6.45
N ALA A 174 10.66 -2.74 -7.41
CA ALA A 174 9.26 -2.95 -7.12
C ALA A 174 8.97 -4.41 -6.76
N VAL A 175 8.23 -4.61 -5.69
CA VAL A 175 7.66 -5.91 -5.31
C VAL A 175 6.15 -5.79 -5.35
N TRP A 176 5.53 -6.60 -6.20
CA TRP A 176 4.08 -6.65 -6.28
C TRP A 176 3.52 -7.70 -5.33
N ILE A 177 2.76 -7.25 -4.32
CA ILE A 177 2.03 -8.16 -3.45
C ILE A 177 0.61 -8.36 -3.98
N ARG A 178 0.28 -9.60 -4.32
CA ARG A 178 -1.00 -9.96 -4.95
C ARG A 178 -2.04 -10.30 -3.89
N ARG A 179 -2.48 -9.30 -3.14
CA ARG A 179 -3.62 -9.42 -2.22
C ARG A 179 -4.50 -8.18 -2.29
N GLY A 180 -5.65 -8.23 -1.63
CA GLY A 180 -6.65 -7.20 -1.80
C GLY A 180 -7.24 -7.13 -3.21
N PRO A 181 -8.21 -6.26 -3.44
CA PRO A 181 -8.91 -6.19 -4.71
C PRO A 181 -8.01 -5.74 -5.87
N TRP A 182 -7.12 -4.75 -5.65
CA TRP A 182 -6.20 -4.29 -6.72
C TRP A 182 -5.18 -5.35 -7.07
N GLY A 183 -4.50 -5.93 -6.08
CA GLY A 183 -3.48 -6.96 -6.30
C GLY A 183 -4.02 -8.22 -6.99
N VAL A 184 -5.32 -8.50 -6.87
CA VAL A 184 -5.98 -9.65 -7.51
C VAL A 184 -6.50 -9.31 -8.91
N ILE A 185 -7.07 -8.10 -9.08
CA ILE A 185 -7.78 -7.72 -10.32
C ILE A 185 -6.85 -7.11 -11.35
N GLN A 186 -5.94 -6.21 -10.94
CA GLN A 186 -5.03 -5.54 -11.86
C GLN A 186 -4.09 -6.53 -12.58
N ARG A 187 -3.64 -6.17 -13.77
CA ARG A 187 -2.75 -6.98 -14.60
C ARG A 187 -1.53 -6.18 -14.99
N LEU A 188 -0.35 -6.78 -14.80
CA LEU A 188 0.90 -6.18 -15.27
C LEU A 188 0.88 -5.99 -16.78
N PRO A 189 1.32 -4.81 -17.27
CA PRO A 189 1.66 -4.65 -18.68
C PRO A 189 2.70 -5.70 -19.11
N PRO A 190 2.68 -6.15 -20.39
CA PRO A 190 3.58 -7.20 -20.87
C PRO A 190 5.07 -6.86 -20.76
N ASP A 191 5.40 -5.58 -20.76
CA ASP A 191 6.75 -5.01 -20.66
C ASP A 191 7.16 -4.67 -19.22
N ALA A 192 6.26 -4.76 -18.25
CA ALA A 192 6.58 -4.51 -16.86
C ALA A 192 7.01 -5.80 -16.14
N SER A 193 8.16 -5.73 -15.48
CA SER A 193 8.70 -6.85 -14.70
C SER A 193 9.15 -6.36 -13.32
N PRO A 194 8.30 -6.47 -12.29
CA PRO A 194 8.72 -6.19 -10.92
C PRO A 194 9.84 -7.14 -10.51
N ALA A 195 10.67 -6.72 -9.57
CA ALA A 195 11.78 -7.53 -9.05
C ALA A 195 11.29 -8.83 -8.40
N LEU A 196 10.09 -8.79 -7.81
CA LEU A 196 9.45 -9.96 -7.21
C LEU A 196 7.91 -9.81 -7.27
N THR A 197 7.21 -10.93 -7.34
CA THR A 197 5.76 -11.01 -7.14
C THR A 197 5.50 -12.04 -6.05
N VAL A 198 4.70 -11.67 -5.04
CA VAL A 198 4.39 -12.49 -3.88
C VAL A 198 2.89 -12.44 -3.55
N ALA A 199 2.38 -13.44 -2.84
CA ALA A 199 1.00 -13.47 -2.37
C ALA A 199 0.85 -13.02 -0.90
N SER A 200 1.96 -12.92 -0.16
CA SER A 200 1.96 -12.56 1.26
C SER A 200 3.28 -11.92 1.66
N LEU A 201 3.31 -11.29 2.84
CA LEU A 201 4.55 -10.78 3.42
C LEU A 201 5.43 -11.92 3.96
N ASP A 202 4.85 -13.04 4.36
CA ASP A 202 5.64 -14.24 4.69
C ASP A 202 6.43 -14.72 3.47
N GLU A 203 5.79 -14.84 2.31
CA GLU A 203 6.47 -15.18 1.05
C GLU A 203 7.55 -14.14 0.68
N LEU A 204 7.28 -12.85 0.94
CA LEU A 204 8.30 -11.82 0.75
C LEU A 204 9.54 -12.10 1.61
N VAL A 205 9.36 -12.40 2.90
CA VAL A 205 10.48 -12.72 3.81
C VAL A 205 11.26 -13.93 3.31
N GLU A 206 10.57 -15.00 2.96
CA GLU A 206 11.21 -16.23 2.46
C GLU A 206 12.05 -16.00 1.20
N ARG A 207 11.61 -15.06 0.35
CA ARG A 207 12.19 -14.82 -0.98
C ARG A 207 12.89 -13.47 -1.13
N ILE A 208 13.10 -12.74 -0.03
CA ILE A 208 13.64 -11.37 -0.07
C ILE A 208 14.99 -11.28 -0.78
N GLY A 209 15.79 -12.33 -0.72
CA GLY A 209 17.06 -12.43 -1.42
C GLY A 209 16.94 -12.29 -2.94
N GLU A 210 15.83 -12.77 -3.53
CA GLU A 210 15.58 -12.73 -4.98
C GLU A 210 15.43 -11.30 -5.51
N VAL A 211 14.88 -10.39 -4.68
CA VAL A 211 14.70 -8.97 -5.02
C VAL A 211 16.01 -8.32 -5.49
N TRP A 212 17.13 -8.77 -4.95
CA TRP A 212 18.45 -8.16 -5.18
C TRP A 212 19.27 -8.85 -6.28
N ILE A 213 18.81 -10.01 -6.77
CA ILE A 213 19.50 -10.78 -7.82
C ILE A 213 19.08 -10.30 -9.21
N SER A 214 17.83 -9.88 -9.38
CA SER A 214 17.30 -9.38 -10.66
C SER A 214 18.05 -8.12 -11.09
N ALA A 215 18.31 -7.97 -12.40
CA ALA A 215 18.84 -6.73 -12.93
C ALA A 215 17.94 -5.55 -12.53
N PRO A 216 18.49 -4.36 -12.18
CA PRO A 216 17.66 -3.20 -11.95
C PRO A 216 16.82 -2.90 -13.19
N PRO A 217 15.61 -2.34 -13.06
CA PRO A 217 14.83 -1.90 -14.21
C PRO A 217 15.65 -0.93 -15.04
N ALA A 218 15.60 -1.11 -16.35
CA ALA A 218 16.34 -0.30 -17.33
C ALA A 218 15.81 1.14 -17.38
#